data_d65cf4653e96ee9638697202266c7108
#
_entry.id   d65cf4653e96ee9638697202266c7108
#
_cell.length_a   1.000
_cell.length_b   1.000
_cell.length_c   1.000
_cell.angle_alpha   90.00
_cell.angle_beta   90.00
_cell.angle_gamma   90.00
#
_symmetry.space_group_name_H-M   'P 1'
#
loop_
_entity.id
_entity.type
_entity.pdbx_description
1 polymer ?
#
loop_
_entity_poly.entity_id
_entity_poly.type
_entity_poly.pdbx_seq_one_letter_code
_entity_poly.pdbx_strand_id
1 'polypeptide(L)'
;KNFRNEGMDRTHNPEFTAMEIYVSYKDYNWMMDFCEQLLEFCAIEVNGTSKATFGQHQIDFKAPYPRVTMAEAIQHFTGFDITGKTEDEIRKAALDMKIPVDDTMGKGKLIDEIFGEKCEGNYIQPTFITDYPKEMSPLCKEHRENPELTERFELMVCGKEIANAYSELNDPIDQRERFEAQLKLADRGDDEATAFIDYDFLRALEYGMPPTSGMGIGMDRLVMFLTNNPSIQEVLFFPQMRPEKKKVEMTEDEKAVYTILKANSPIALEELKAQSGLSNKKWDKAIKGLTASKVAKVEKTDESLMVSVL
;
A
#
# COMPACT_ATOMS: atom_id res chain seq x y z
N LYS A 1 -7.57 1.22 -17.32
CA LYS A 1 -6.27 0.73 -16.87
C LYS A 1 -5.51 1.86 -16.20
N ASN A 2 -4.98 1.57 -15.02
CA ASN A 2 -4.16 2.48 -14.24
C ASN A 2 -2.75 1.93 -14.13
N PHE A 3 -1.78 2.83 -14.00
CA PHE A 3 -0.36 2.51 -13.87
C PHE A 3 0.19 3.28 -12.66
N ARG A 4 0.72 2.54 -11.68
CA ARG A 4 1.37 3.12 -10.50
C ARG A 4 2.74 2.49 -10.30
N ASN A 5 3.69 3.27 -9.81
CA ASN A 5 5.02 2.79 -9.46
C ASN A 5 5.00 2.07 -8.11
N GLU A 6 4.24 1.00 -8.04
CA GLU A 6 4.08 0.16 -6.85
C GLU A 6 4.89 -1.13 -6.98
N GLY A 7 5.20 -1.74 -5.85
CA GLY A 7 5.80 -3.07 -5.82
C GLY A 7 4.82 -4.13 -6.32
N MET A 8 5.35 -5.30 -6.71
CA MET A 8 4.54 -6.47 -7.07
C MET A 8 4.43 -7.39 -5.87
N ASP A 9 3.20 -7.60 -5.39
CA ASP A 9 2.86 -8.56 -4.36
C ASP A 9 1.58 -9.34 -4.71
N ARG A 10 0.94 -9.95 -3.73
CA ARG A 10 -0.31 -10.70 -3.95
C ARG A 10 -1.51 -9.82 -4.26
N THR A 11 -1.48 -8.56 -3.87
CA THR A 11 -2.61 -7.61 -3.95
C THR A 11 -2.31 -6.39 -4.82
N HIS A 12 -1.05 -6.20 -5.21
CA HIS A 12 -0.59 -5.06 -6.01
C HIS A 12 0.11 -5.51 -7.28
N ASN A 13 -0.19 -4.82 -8.37
CA ASN A 13 0.48 -4.94 -9.66
C ASN A 13 0.62 -3.54 -10.27
N PRO A 14 1.75 -3.21 -10.92
CA PRO A 14 1.96 -1.88 -11.50
C PRO A 14 0.90 -1.46 -12.51
N GLU A 15 0.33 -2.40 -13.25
CA GLU A 15 -0.85 -2.22 -14.09
C GLU A 15 -2.05 -2.88 -13.43
N PHE A 16 -3.14 -2.13 -13.23
CA PHE A 16 -4.38 -2.65 -12.65
C PHE A 16 -5.60 -1.96 -13.27
N THR A 17 -6.79 -2.49 -13.01
CA THR A 17 -8.05 -1.95 -13.48
C THR A 17 -8.82 -1.33 -12.32
N ALA A 18 -9.17 -0.05 -12.47
CA ALA A 18 -10.16 0.60 -11.62
C ALA A 18 -11.38 1.01 -12.45
N MET A 19 -12.53 1.06 -11.80
CA MET A 19 -13.73 1.72 -12.30
C MET A 19 -13.92 3.00 -11.51
N GLU A 20 -14.12 4.11 -12.18
CA GLU A 20 -14.41 5.39 -11.57
C GLU A 20 -15.81 5.86 -11.96
N ILE A 21 -16.54 6.41 -11.00
CA ILE A 21 -17.92 6.90 -11.16
C ILE A 21 -17.99 8.28 -10.52
N TYR A 22 -18.59 9.23 -11.23
CA TYR A 22 -18.87 10.57 -10.72
C TYR A 22 -20.35 10.90 -10.93
N VAL A 23 -21.04 11.31 -9.86
CA VAL A 23 -22.49 11.59 -9.92
C VAL A 23 -22.77 12.97 -9.35
N SER A 24 -23.25 13.87 -10.21
CA SER A 24 -23.62 15.22 -9.83
C SER A 24 -24.84 15.24 -8.91
N TYR A 25 -24.87 16.20 -7.99
CA TYR A 25 -25.93 16.43 -7.01
C TYR A 25 -26.16 15.24 -6.06
N LYS A 26 -25.11 14.46 -5.82
CA LYS A 26 -25.03 13.39 -4.81
C LYS A 26 -23.86 13.65 -3.89
N ASP A 27 -23.91 13.02 -2.72
CA ASP A 27 -22.86 13.05 -1.71
C ASP A 27 -22.35 11.63 -1.37
N TYR A 28 -21.38 11.55 -0.49
CA TYR A 28 -20.76 10.28 -0.10
C TYR A 28 -21.73 9.30 0.57
N ASN A 29 -22.82 9.79 1.22
CA ASN A 29 -23.83 8.91 1.80
C ASN A 29 -24.62 8.17 0.71
N TRP A 30 -25.05 8.88 -0.32
CA TRP A 30 -25.68 8.26 -1.48
C TRP A 30 -24.72 7.29 -2.18
N MET A 31 -23.41 7.63 -2.24
CA MET A 31 -22.43 6.78 -2.87
C MET A 31 -22.19 5.48 -2.08
N MET A 32 -22.27 5.50 -0.74
CA MET A 32 -22.27 4.26 0.06
C MET A 32 -23.45 3.36 -0.29
N ASP A 33 -24.66 3.90 -0.35
CA ASP A 33 -25.86 3.13 -0.71
C ASP A 33 -25.76 2.56 -2.14
N PHE A 34 -25.19 3.31 -3.06
CA PHE A 34 -24.95 2.85 -4.42
C PHE A 34 -23.87 1.75 -4.45
N CYS A 35 -22.77 1.91 -3.74
CA CYS A 35 -21.67 0.98 -3.68
C CYS A 35 -22.13 -0.39 -3.16
N GLU A 36 -22.83 -0.43 -2.04
CA GLU A 36 -23.29 -1.70 -1.45
C GLU A 36 -24.30 -2.43 -2.34
N GLN A 37 -25.22 -1.71 -3.02
CA GLN A 37 -26.15 -2.30 -3.97
C GLN A 37 -25.42 -2.84 -5.22
N LEU A 38 -24.42 -2.14 -5.74
CA LEU A 38 -23.61 -2.56 -6.87
C LEU A 38 -22.85 -3.85 -6.55
N LEU A 39 -22.21 -3.93 -5.37
CA LEU A 39 -21.42 -5.10 -5.00
C LEU A 39 -22.32 -6.31 -4.68
N GLU A 40 -23.48 -6.11 -4.04
CA GLU A 40 -24.47 -7.17 -3.86
C GLU A 40 -24.94 -7.71 -5.22
N PHE A 41 -25.28 -6.82 -6.16
CA PHE A 41 -25.66 -7.20 -7.52
C PHE A 41 -24.55 -8.02 -8.20
N CYS A 42 -23.30 -7.58 -8.17
CA CYS A 42 -22.18 -8.30 -8.75
C CYS A 42 -21.99 -9.69 -8.12
N ALA A 43 -22.12 -9.79 -6.81
CA ALA A 43 -22.01 -11.08 -6.11
C ALA A 43 -23.12 -12.06 -6.54
N ILE A 44 -24.34 -11.57 -6.65
CA ILE A 44 -25.48 -12.39 -7.09
C ILE A 44 -25.31 -12.85 -8.55
N GLU A 45 -24.90 -11.95 -9.45
CA GLU A 45 -24.69 -12.30 -10.86
C GLU A 45 -23.55 -13.31 -11.07
N VAL A 46 -22.48 -13.20 -10.30
CA VAL A 46 -21.30 -14.09 -10.42
C VAL A 46 -21.52 -15.42 -9.71
N ASN A 47 -22.06 -15.40 -8.48
CA ASN A 47 -22.13 -16.57 -7.59
C ASN A 47 -23.53 -17.13 -7.41
N GLY A 48 -24.58 -16.49 -7.97
CA GLY A 48 -25.98 -16.87 -7.75
C GLY A 48 -26.50 -16.54 -6.34
N THR A 49 -25.71 -15.84 -5.53
CA THR A 49 -26.03 -15.45 -4.13
C THR A 49 -25.19 -14.23 -3.74
N SER A 50 -25.61 -13.48 -2.71
CA SER A 50 -24.81 -12.39 -2.15
C SER A 50 -23.49 -12.84 -1.51
N LYS A 51 -23.27 -14.14 -1.35
CA LYS A 51 -22.09 -14.69 -0.66
C LYS A 51 -20.99 -15.10 -1.61
N ALA A 52 -19.75 -14.82 -1.20
CA ALA A 52 -18.55 -15.29 -1.86
C ALA A 52 -17.61 -15.95 -0.84
N THR A 53 -16.84 -16.94 -1.29
CA THR A 53 -15.78 -17.52 -0.46
C THR A 53 -14.45 -16.89 -0.86
N PHE A 54 -13.63 -16.49 0.11
CA PHE A 54 -12.26 -16.03 -0.12
C PHE A 54 -11.31 -16.62 0.91
N GLY A 55 -10.49 -17.55 0.48
CA GLY A 55 -9.65 -18.35 1.36
C GLY A 55 -10.49 -19.15 2.36
N GLN A 56 -10.32 -18.87 3.64
CA GLN A 56 -11.09 -19.49 4.73
C GLN A 56 -12.32 -18.68 5.15
N HIS A 57 -12.55 -17.51 4.56
CA HIS A 57 -13.63 -16.61 4.93
C HIS A 57 -14.82 -16.73 3.99
N GLN A 58 -16.00 -16.68 4.55
CA GLN A 58 -17.24 -16.46 3.80
C GLN A 58 -17.62 -15.00 3.95
N ILE A 59 -17.67 -14.28 2.84
CA ILE A 59 -18.03 -12.87 2.76
C ILE A 59 -19.49 -12.79 2.31
N ASP A 60 -20.30 -11.98 2.98
CA ASP A 60 -21.66 -11.68 2.56
C ASP A 60 -21.75 -10.22 2.07
N PHE A 61 -21.94 -10.05 0.78
CA PHE A 61 -22.12 -8.74 0.14
C PHE A 61 -23.56 -8.22 0.21
N LYS A 62 -24.40 -8.78 1.09
CA LYS A 62 -25.76 -8.32 1.27
C LYS A 62 -25.80 -6.96 1.97
N ALA A 63 -26.45 -5.98 1.33
CA ALA A 63 -26.68 -4.67 1.92
C ALA A 63 -27.70 -4.72 3.09
N PRO A 64 -27.65 -3.78 4.06
CA PRO A 64 -26.69 -2.68 4.20
C PRO A 64 -25.39 -3.10 4.89
N TYR A 65 -24.27 -2.42 4.58
CA TYR A 65 -23.00 -2.64 5.26
C TYR A 65 -22.87 -1.74 6.51
N PRO A 66 -22.13 -2.19 7.53
CA PRO A 66 -21.78 -1.33 8.67
C PRO A 66 -20.99 -0.09 8.20
N ARG A 67 -21.27 1.04 8.87
CA ARG A 67 -20.56 2.32 8.69
C ARG A 67 -19.90 2.65 10.03
N VAL A 68 -18.58 2.77 10.02
CA VAL A 68 -17.76 2.98 11.21
C VAL A 68 -16.81 4.14 10.93
N THR A 69 -16.77 5.13 11.79
CA THR A 69 -15.80 6.23 11.64
C THR A 69 -14.37 5.73 11.90
N MET A 70 -13.37 6.36 11.30
CA MET A 70 -11.97 6.02 11.56
C MET A 70 -11.63 6.17 13.05
N ALA A 71 -12.18 7.19 13.72
CA ALA A 71 -11.98 7.39 15.15
C ALA A 71 -12.57 6.26 15.99
N GLU A 72 -13.82 5.82 15.69
CA GLU A 72 -14.45 4.68 16.37
C GLU A 72 -13.68 3.38 16.13
N ALA A 73 -13.18 3.16 14.91
CA ALA A 73 -12.37 1.98 14.60
C ALA A 73 -11.10 1.94 15.43
N ILE A 74 -10.36 3.04 15.48
CA ILE A 74 -9.13 3.13 16.26
C ILE A 74 -9.43 2.95 17.75
N GLN A 75 -10.44 3.63 18.27
CA GLN A 75 -10.83 3.49 19.68
C GLN A 75 -11.24 2.05 20.03
N HIS A 76 -11.98 1.38 19.14
CA HIS A 76 -12.43 0.01 19.35
C HIS A 76 -11.27 -0.99 19.45
N PHE A 77 -10.32 -0.92 18.53
CA PHE A 77 -9.24 -1.91 18.46
C PHE A 77 -8.02 -1.58 19.33
N THR A 78 -7.79 -0.31 19.65
CA THR A 78 -6.62 0.13 20.40
C THR A 78 -6.93 0.65 21.80
N GLY A 79 -8.17 1.04 22.06
CA GLY A 79 -8.57 1.78 23.27
C GLY A 79 -8.16 3.25 23.26
N PHE A 80 -7.53 3.76 22.19
CA PHE A 80 -7.06 5.14 22.09
C PHE A 80 -8.07 5.99 21.31
N ASP A 81 -8.57 7.05 21.94
CA ASP A 81 -9.43 8.05 21.31
C ASP A 81 -8.58 9.15 20.69
N ILE A 82 -8.63 9.27 19.35
CA ILE A 82 -7.88 10.28 18.58
C ILE A 82 -8.56 11.65 18.58
N THR A 83 -9.80 11.75 19.07
CA THR A 83 -10.61 12.97 18.98
C THR A 83 -9.96 14.11 19.76
N GLY A 84 -9.71 15.24 19.11
CA GLY A 84 -9.10 16.43 19.71
C GLY A 84 -7.64 16.27 20.12
N LYS A 85 -6.97 15.15 19.74
CA LYS A 85 -5.56 14.94 20.06
C LYS A 85 -4.65 15.74 19.15
N THR A 86 -3.52 16.18 19.73
CA THR A 86 -2.43 16.82 18.99
C THR A 86 -1.58 15.79 18.23
N GLU A 87 -0.80 16.26 17.24
CA GLU A 87 0.16 15.42 16.53
C GLU A 87 1.10 14.66 17.48
N ASP A 88 1.65 15.37 18.51
CA ASP A 88 2.57 14.76 19.48
C ASP A 88 1.91 13.68 20.34
N GLU A 89 0.65 13.85 20.74
CA GLU A 89 -0.10 12.86 21.51
C GLU A 89 -0.36 11.60 20.67
N ILE A 90 -0.70 11.77 19.38
CA ILE A 90 -0.94 10.65 18.46
C ILE A 90 0.38 9.93 18.14
N ARG A 91 1.46 10.67 17.89
CA ARG A 91 2.81 10.11 17.69
C ARG A 91 3.26 9.27 18.88
N LYS A 92 3.07 9.79 20.08
CA LYS A 92 3.37 9.04 21.31
C LYS A 92 2.54 7.76 21.40
N ALA A 93 1.24 7.83 21.14
CA ALA A 93 0.37 6.65 21.15
C ALA A 93 0.81 5.59 20.11
N ALA A 94 1.17 6.01 18.89
CA ALA A 94 1.69 5.11 17.87
C ALA A 94 2.97 4.39 18.33
N LEU A 95 3.93 5.14 18.93
CA LEU A 95 5.16 4.55 19.49
C LEU A 95 4.86 3.57 20.64
N ASP A 96 3.94 3.91 21.55
CA ASP A 96 3.52 3.03 22.64
C ASP A 96 2.88 1.73 22.10
N MET A 97 2.21 1.80 20.94
CA MET A 97 1.65 0.65 20.21
C MET A 97 2.69 -0.10 19.37
N LYS A 98 3.97 0.34 19.39
CA LYS A 98 5.09 -0.21 18.59
C LYS A 98 4.88 -0.11 17.08
N ILE A 99 4.24 0.96 16.64
CA ILE A 99 4.10 1.29 15.23
C ILE A 99 5.33 2.09 14.81
N PRO A 100 6.02 1.73 13.73
CA PRO A 100 7.13 2.51 13.21
C PRO A 100 6.64 3.87 12.69
N VAL A 101 7.10 4.94 13.31
CA VAL A 101 6.78 6.31 12.90
C VAL A 101 8.05 7.14 12.91
N ASP A 102 8.14 8.14 12.03
CA ASP A 102 9.26 9.07 11.96
C ASP A 102 8.79 10.53 12.11
N ASP A 103 9.75 11.45 12.14
CA ASP A 103 9.49 12.88 12.39
C ASP A 103 8.89 13.59 11.17
N THR A 104 8.85 12.98 10.01
CA THR A 104 8.29 13.58 8.77
C THR A 104 6.77 13.45 8.73
N MET A 105 6.22 12.43 9.41
CA MET A 105 4.79 12.12 9.41
C MET A 105 3.98 13.21 10.12
N GLY A 106 2.99 13.78 9.42
CA GLY A 106 2.00 14.68 10.00
C GLY A 106 0.90 13.93 10.78
N LYS A 107 -0.02 14.70 11.39
CA LYS A 107 -1.13 14.15 12.19
C LYS A 107 -1.97 13.12 11.40
N GLY A 108 -2.31 13.44 10.14
CA GLY A 108 -3.12 12.57 9.29
C GLY A 108 -2.41 11.24 9.03
N LYS A 109 -1.15 11.27 8.62
CA LYS A 109 -0.33 10.07 8.37
C LYS A 109 -0.19 9.20 9.60
N LEU A 110 0.02 9.78 10.78
CA LEU A 110 0.10 9.04 12.04
C LEU A 110 -1.21 8.30 12.37
N ILE A 111 -2.36 8.91 12.09
CA ILE A 111 -3.66 8.29 12.27
C ILE A 111 -3.82 7.11 11.30
N ASP A 112 -3.42 7.30 10.05
CA ASP A 112 -3.46 6.27 9.01
C ASP A 112 -2.59 5.06 9.37
N GLU A 113 -1.37 5.27 9.83
CA GLU A 113 -0.48 4.20 10.31
C GLU A 113 -1.09 3.41 11.48
N ILE A 114 -1.74 4.11 12.43
CA ILE A 114 -2.44 3.42 13.53
C ILE A 114 -3.59 2.58 13.00
N PHE A 115 -4.39 3.12 12.07
CA PHE A 115 -5.50 2.40 11.48
C PHE A 115 -5.02 1.18 10.68
N GLY A 116 -4.05 1.34 9.78
CA GLY A 116 -3.49 0.28 8.95
C GLY A 116 -2.93 -0.87 9.79
N GLU A 117 -2.11 -0.56 10.80
CA GLU A 117 -1.42 -1.56 11.61
C GLU A 117 -2.34 -2.26 12.64
N LYS A 118 -3.38 -1.60 13.16
CA LYS A 118 -4.18 -2.13 14.27
C LYS A 118 -5.63 -2.44 13.91
N CYS A 119 -6.20 -1.81 12.88
CA CYS A 119 -7.63 -1.89 12.62
C CYS A 119 -7.96 -2.60 11.30
N GLU A 120 -7.29 -2.24 10.21
CA GLU A 120 -7.62 -2.65 8.84
C GLU A 120 -7.81 -4.17 8.71
N GLY A 121 -6.85 -4.95 9.19
CA GLY A 121 -6.84 -6.41 9.09
C GLY A 121 -8.02 -7.13 9.78
N ASN A 122 -8.77 -6.43 10.64
CA ASN A 122 -9.90 -7.02 11.37
C ASN A 122 -11.23 -6.95 10.61
N TYR A 123 -11.32 -6.15 9.56
CA TYR A 123 -12.54 -5.99 8.77
C TYR A 123 -12.66 -7.10 7.70
N ILE A 124 -13.23 -8.24 8.09
CA ILE A 124 -13.43 -9.39 7.18
C ILE A 124 -14.69 -9.19 6.32
N GLN A 125 -15.80 -8.77 6.93
CA GLN A 125 -17.04 -8.46 6.22
C GLN A 125 -17.00 -7.05 5.63
N PRO A 126 -17.72 -6.79 4.53
CA PRO A 126 -17.80 -5.45 3.94
C PRO A 126 -18.18 -4.43 4.99
N THR A 127 -17.34 -3.43 5.20
CA THR A 127 -17.51 -2.37 6.19
C THR A 127 -17.01 -1.06 5.64
N PHE A 128 -17.81 -0.02 5.66
CA PHE A 128 -17.38 1.33 5.32
C PHE A 128 -16.66 1.96 6.52
N ILE A 129 -15.44 2.42 6.26
CA ILE A 129 -14.71 3.30 7.17
C ILE A 129 -14.92 4.71 6.68
N THR A 130 -15.42 5.59 7.54
CA THR A 130 -15.84 6.95 7.18
C THR A 130 -15.06 8.02 7.95
N ASP A 131 -15.26 9.28 7.56
CA ASP A 131 -14.84 10.47 8.31
C ASP A 131 -13.31 10.54 8.50
N TYR A 132 -12.62 10.47 7.38
CA TYR A 132 -11.17 10.57 7.31
C TYR A 132 -10.67 11.98 7.67
N PRO A 133 -9.50 12.09 8.32
CA PRO A 133 -8.88 13.38 8.60
C PRO A 133 -8.67 14.23 7.34
N LYS A 134 -8.90 15.52 7.47
CA LYS A 134 -8.77 16.51 6.39
C LYS A 134 -7.36 16.54 5.78
N GLU A 135 -6.33 16.38 6.59
CA GLU A 135 -4.94 16.42 6.18
C GLU A 135 -4.57 15.33 5.16
N MET A 136 -5.12 14.11 5.33
CA MET A 136 -4.86 12.99 4.43
C MET A 136 -5.86 12.89 3.26
N SER A 137 -6.73 13.86 3.09
CA SER A 137 -7.82 13.83 2.11
C SER A 137 -7.91 15.14 1.32
N PRO A 138 -6.87 15.52 0.56
CA PRO A 138 -6.75 16.87 -0.02
C PRO A 138 -7.77 17.19 -1.11
N LEU A 139 -8.42 16.19 -1.71
CA LEU A 139 -9.43 16.35 -2.76
C LEU A 139 -10.86 16.17 -2.28
N CYS A 140 -11.04 15.86 -0.98
CA CYS A 140 -12.33 15.55 -0.40
C CYS A 140 -12.96 16.79 0.22
N LYS A 141 -14.27 16.92 0.05
CA LYS A 141 -15.04 17.99 0.69
C LYS A 141 -14.98 17.90 2.19
N GLU A 142 -14.88 19.07 2.87
CA GLU A 142 -14.97 19.17 4.32
C GLU A 142 -16.26 18.56 4.84
N HIS A 143 -16.19 17.81 5.93
CA HIS A 143 -17.33 17.21 6.57
C HIS A 143 -18.27 18.31 7.14
N ARG A 144 -19.58 18.21 6.87
CA ARG A 144 -20.57 19.23 7.17
C ARG A 144 -20.75 19.56 8.65
N GLU A 145 -20.34 18.67 9.54
CA GLU A 145 -20.49 18.84 11.00
C GLU A 145 -19.14 19.01 11.71
N ASN A 146 -18.04 18.56 11.13
CA ASN A 146 -16.71 18.65 11.74
C ASN A 146 -15.65 19.06 10.70
N PRO A 147 -15.13 20.30 10.75
CA PRO A 147 -14.18 20.82 9.77
C PRO A 147 -12.79 20.17 9.78
N GLU A 148 -12.47 19.35 10.80
CA GLU A 148 -11.22 18.58 10.84
C GLU A 148 -11.29 17.27 10.04
N LEU A 149 -12.51 16.88 9.60
CA LEU A 149 -12.80 15.66 8.88
C LEU A 149 -13.26 15.95 7.45
N THR A 150 -13.38 14.89 6.66
CA THR A 150 -13.88 14.95 5.28
C THR A 150 -15.03 13.98 5.04
N GLU A 151 -15.90 14.30 4.11
CA GLU A 151 -16.95 13.40 3.61
C GLU A 151 -16.33 12.33 2.69
N ARG A 152 -15.58 11.39 3.28
CA ARG A 152 -14.87 10.30 2.60
C ARG A 152 -15.19 8.96 3.26
N PHE A 153 -15.23 7.92 2.45
CA PHE A 153 -15.20 6.56 2.94
C PHE A 153 -14.24 5.68 2.13
N GLU A 154 -13.78 4.63 2.77
CA GLU A 154 -13.20 3.47 2.12
C GLU A 154 -14.01 2.22 2.49
N LEU A 155 -14.21 1.32 1.53
CA LEU A 155 -14.86 0.03 1.77
C LEU A 155 -13.80 -1.03 2.02
N MET A 156 -13.78 -1.57 3.23
CA MET A 156 -12.90 -2.65 3.65
C MET A 156 -13.57 -4.01 3.50
N VAL A 157 -12.84 -4.98 2.93
CA VAL A 157 -13.23 -6.40 2.87
C VAL A 157 -11.99 -7.26 3.02
N CYS A 158 -12.01 -8.21 3.94
CA CYS A 158 -10.87 -9.08 4.26
C CYS A 158 -9.56 -8.30 4.50
N GLY A 159 -9.64 -7.18 5.23
CA GLY A 159 -8.51 -6.31 5.51
C GLY A 159 -7.90 -5.65 4.27
N LYS A 160 -8.73 -5.37 3.25
CA LYS A 160 -8.30 -4.70 2.03
C LYS A 160 -9.35 -3.68 1.58
N GLU A 161 -8.86 -2.51 1.17
CA GLU A 161 -9.66 -1.51 0.49
C GLU A 161 -10.12 -2.05 -0.88
N ILE A 162 -11.43 -2.02 -1.14
CA ILE A 162 -12.04 -2.32 -2.46
C ILE A 162 -12.46 -1.04 -3.17
N ALA A 163 -13.03 -0.10 -2.44
CA ALA A 163 -13.52 1.16 -2.97
C ALA A 163 -13.11 2.33 -2.08
N ASN A 164 -12.86 3.48 -2.72
CA ASN A 164 -12.59 4.76 -2.07
C ASN A 164 -13.48 5.81 -2.73
N ALA A 165 -14.20 6.57 -1.93
CA ALA A 165 -15.15 7.55 -2.43
C ALA A 165 -15.31 8.75 -1.49
N TYR A 166 -15.71 9.86 -2.05
CA TYR A 166 -15.95 11.08 -1.28
C TYR A 166 -16.92 12.04 -1.98
N SER A 167 -17.45 12.99 -1.21
CA SER A 167 -18.00 14.20 -1.78
C SER A 167 -16.83 15.03 -2.32
N GLU A 168 -16.86 15.38 -3.60
CA GLU A 168 -15.78 16.09 -4.26
C GLU A 168 -15.60 17.51 -3.70
N LEU A 169 -14.36 17.91 -3.45
CA LEU A 169 -14.05 19.29 -3.11
C LEU A 169 -14.21 20.14 -4.38
N ASN A 170 -15.21 21.00 -4.38
CA ASN A 170 -15.58 21.83 -5.53
C ASN A 170 -15.38 23.35 -5.30
N ASP A 171 -14.78 23.74 -4.17
CA ASP A 171 -14.39 25.11 -3.88
C ASP A 171 -12.91 25.33 -4.28
N PRO A 172 -12.61 26.17 -5.28
CA PRO A 172 -11.24 26.41 -5.72
C PRO A 172 -10.36 27.11 -4.67
N ILE A 173 -10.95 27.84 -3.73
CA ILE A 173 -10.22 28.52 -2.67
C ILE A 173 -9.75 27.50 -1.63
N ASP A 174 -10.67 26.67 -1.09
CA ASP A 174 -10.31 25.58 -0.16
C ASP A 174 -9.34 24.60 -0.85
N GLN A 175 -9.55 24.26 -2.12
CA GLN A 175 -8.64 23.38 -2.85
C GLN A 175 -7.21 23.93 -2.93
N ARG A 176 -7.06 25.23 -3.17
CA ARG A 176 -5.74 25.88 -3.15
C ARG A 176 -5.08 25.77 -1.77
N GLU A 177 -5.82 26.06 -0.70
CA GLU A 177 -5.32 25.95 0.66
C GLU A 177 -4.86 24.53 1.02
N ARG A 178 -5.62 23.51 0.52
CA ARG A 178 -5.23 22.10 0.67
C ARG A 178 -3.92 21.77 -0.04
N PHE A 179 -3.75 22.20 -1.28
CA PHE A 179 -2.50 22.00 -2.01
C PHE A 179 -1.32 22.72 -1.34
N GLU A 180 -1.51 23.92 -0.84
CA GLU A 180 -0.48 24.64 -0.07
C GLU A 180 -0.12 23.94 1.24
N ALA A 181 -1.08 23.32 1.90
CA ALA A 181 -0.84 22.49 3.09
C ALA A 181 -0.05 21.22 2.74
N GLN A 182 -0.39 20.53 1.63
CA GLN A 182 0.35 19.38 1.15
C GLN A 182 1.81 19.70 0.80
N LEU A 183 2.08 20.84 0.18
CA LEU A 183 3.46 21.28 -0.08
C LEU A 183 4.29 21.39 1.21
N LYS A 184 3.70 21.88 2.29
CA LYS A 184 4.40 21.99 3.58
C LYS A 184 4.74 20.61 4.17
N LEU A 185 3.88 19.60 3.94
CA LEU A 185 4.15 18.22 4.35
C LEU A 185 5.26 17.61 3.49
N ALA A 186 5.23 17.83 2.17
CA ALA A 186 6.29 17.40 1.26
C ALA A 186 7.65 18.02 1.63
N ASP A 187 7.68 19.30 1.99
CA ASP A 187 8.90 19.98 2.47
C ASP A 187 9.44 19.41 3.80
N ARG A 188 8.58 18.81 4.62
CA ARG A 188 8.98 18.05 5.81
C ARG A 188 9.55 16.67 5.50
N GLY A 189 9.38 16.19 4.25
CA GLY A 189 9.84 14.89 3.79
C GLY A 189 8.75 13.82 3.74
N ASP A 190 7.47 14.18 3.82
CA ASP A 190 6.36 13.27 3.56
C ASP A 190 6.32 12.96 2.07
N ASP A 191 6.64 11.72 1.71
CA ASP A 191 6.76 11.25 0.32
C ASP A 191 5.41 10.97 -0.35
N GLU A 192 4.32 10.93 0.42
CA GLU A 192 2.94 10.79 -0.09
C GLU A 192 2.29 12.16 -0.38
N ALA A 193 2.84 13.23 0.19
CA ALA A 193 2.31 14.57 -0.02
C ALA A 193 2.62 15.10 -1.43
N THR A 194 1.69 15.91 -1.98
CA THR A 194 1.85 16.52 -3.30
C THR A 194 3.01 17.51 -3.33
N ALA A 195 3.96 17.31 -4.23
CA ALA A 195 5.15 18.14 -4.36
C ALA A 195 4.97 19.40 -5.23
N PHE A 196 3.79 19.63 -5.80
CA PHE A 196 3.49 20.79 -6.65
C PHE A 196 2.00 21.13 -6.63
N ILE A 197 1.66 22.40 -6.95
CA ILE A 197 0.27 22.84 -7.10
C ILE A 197 -0.14 22.68 -8.57
N ASP A 198 -1.24 21.96 -8.81
CA ASP A 198 -1.87 21.90 -10.12
C ASP A 198 -2.76 23.13 -10.35
N TYR A 199 -2.19 24.14 -10.97
CA TYR A 199 -2.91 25.38 -11.28
C TYR A 199 -3.98 25.22 -12.37
N ASP A 200 -3.82 24.24 -13.27
CA ASP A 200 -4.84 23.97 -14.29
C ASP A 200 -6.05 23.28 -13.67
N PHE A 201 -5.85 22.42 -12.69
CA PHE A 201 -6.93 21.85 -11.89
C PHE A 201 -7.71 22.92 -11.12
N LEU A 202 -7.00 23.81 -10.41
CA LEU A 202 -7.64 24.94 -9.71
C LEU A 202 -8.45 25.81 -10.66
N ARG A 203 -7.87 26.16 -11.81
CA ARG A 203 -8.54 26.93 -12.85
C ARG A 203 -9.77 26.21 -13.38
N ALA A 204 -9.74 24.90 -13.55
CA ALA A 204 -10.90 24.12 -13.96
C ALA A 204 -12.05 24.23 -12.94
N LEU A 205 -11.75 24.17 -11.64
CA LEU A 205 -12.76 24.38 -10.58
C LEU A 205 -13.38 25.77 -10.61
N GLU A 206 -12.62 26.82 -10.99
CA GLU A 206 -13.11 28.20 -11.11
C GLU A 206 -14.20 28.35 -12.18
N TYR A 207 -14.26 27.47 -13.19
CA TYR A 207 -15.34 27.45 -14.16
C TYR A 207 -16.66 26.89 -13.60
N GLY A 208 -16.60 26.25 -12.45
CA GLY A 208 -17.74 25.74 -11.72
C GLY A 208 -17.91 24.23 -11.84
N MET A 209 -17.78 23.54 -10.73
CA MET A 209 -18.08 22.12 -10.57
C MET A 209 -19.34 21.99 -9.69
N PRO A 210 -20.42 21.30 -10.14
CA PRO A 210 -21.57 21.06 -9.29
C PRO A 210 -21.18 20.20 -8.09
N PRO A 211 -21.94 20.22 -6.98
CA PRO A 211 -21.79 19.22 -5.93
C PRO A 211 -21.81 17.82 -6.55
N THR A 212 -20.79 17.04 -6.30
CA THR A 212 -20.57 15.74 -6.95
C THR A 212 -20.00 14.76 -5.93
N SER A 213 -20.35 13.49 -6.03
CA SER A 213 -19.63 12.42 -5.35
C SER A 213 -18.93 11.54 -6.37
N GLY A 214 -17.65 11.25 -6.11
CA GLY A 214 -16.82 10.36 -6.89
C GLY A 214 -16.48 9.07 -6.13
N MET A 215 -16.31 7.97 -6.85
CA MET A 215 -15.91 6.68 -6.30
C MET A 215 -14.99 5.94 -7.27
N GLY A 216 -13.88 5.43 -6.74
CA GLY A 216 -13.02 4.46 -7.40
C GLY A 216 -13.23 3.07 -6.83
N ILE A 217 -13.35 2.05 -7.67
CA ILE A 217 -13.41 0.63 -7.27
C ILE A 217 -12.27 -0.12 -7.91
N GLY A 218 -11.49 -0.84 -7.09
CA GLY A 218 -10.44 -1.76 -7.55
C GLY A 218 -11.04 -3.02 -8.16
N MET A 219 -11.21 -3.03 -9.49
CA MET A 219 -11.88 -4.13 -10.19
C MET A 219 -11.17 -5.46 -10.04
N ASP A 220 -9.84 -5.46 -10.10
CA ASP A 220 -9.07 -6.70 -9.93
C ASP A 220 -9.25 -7.28 -8.52
N ARG A 221 -9.25 -6.44 -7.48
CA ARG A 221 -9.54 -6.87 -6.09
C ARG A 221 -10.96 -7.41 -5.95
N LEU A 222 -11.95 -6.75 -6.51
CA LEU A 222 -13.34 -7.24 -6.50
C LEU A 222 -13.44 -8.62 -7.15
N VAL A 223 -12.80 -8.81 -8.31
CA VAL A 223 -12.76 -10.12 -8.99
C VAL A 223 -12.07 -11.18 -8.12
N MET A 224 -10.95 -10.85 -7.46
CA MET A 224 -10.29 -11.76 -6.52
C MET A 224 -11.26 -12.28 -5.45
N PHE A 225 -12.04 -11.40 -4.82
CA PHE A 225 -13.00 -11.79 -3.77
C PHE A 225 -14.14 -12.61 -4.31
N LEU A 226 -14.73 -12.23 -5.44
CA LEU A 226 -15.88 -12.93 -6.03
C LEU A 226 -15.52 -14.31 -6.60
N THR A 227 -14.26 -14.54 -6.98
CA THR A 227 -13.81 -15.78 -7.65
C THR A 227 -12.84 -16.62 -6.81
N ASN A 228 -12.64 -16.26 -5.52
CA ASN A 228 -11.74 -16.96 -4.60
C ASN A 228 -10.28 -17.06 -5.11
N ASN A 229 -9.76 -15.99 -5.71
CA ASN A 229 -8.38 -15.96 -6.16
C ASN A 229 -7.54 -15.10 -5.19
N PRO A 230 -6.59 -15.68 -4.44
CA PRO A 230 -5.87 -14.96 -3.40
C PRO A 230 -4.74 -14.07 -3.92
N SER A 231 -4.50 -14.06 -5.24
CA SER A 231 -3.46 -13.27 -5.89
C SER A 231 -4.01 -12.48 -7.07
N ILE A 232 -3.68 -11.19 -7.15
CA ILE A 232 -4.03 -10.33 -8.27
C ILE A 232 -3.50 -10.87 -9.61
N GLN A 233 -2.37 -11.57 -9.61
CA GLN A 233 -1.79 -12.19 -10.81
C GLN A 233 -2.69 -13.26 -11.41
N GLU A 234 -3.56 -13.90 -10.64
CA GLU A 234 -4.48 -14.93 -11.10
C GLU A 234 -5.73 -14.36 -11.80
N VAL A 235 -6.02 -13.08 -11.59
CA VAL A 235 -7.17 -12.39 -12.21
C VAL A 235 -6.76 -11.44 -13.34
N LEU A 236 -5.48 -11.20 -13.53
CA LEU A 236 -4.94 -10.42 -14.64
C LEU A 236 -4.66 -11.31 -15.84
N PHE A 237 -5.07 -10.89 -17.04
CA PHE A 237 -4.77 -11.65 -18.27
C PHE A 237 -3.28 -11.69 -18.61
N PHE A 238 -2.55 -10.61 -18.33
CA PHE A 238 -1.13 -10.46 -18.61
C PHE A 238 -0.41 -9.82 -17.41
N PRO A 239 -0.28 -10.56 -16.29
CA PRO A 239 0.41 -10.02 -15.12
C PRO A 239 1.89 -9.82 -15.42
N GLN A 240 2.46 -8.76 -14.87
CA GLN A 240 3.92 -8.61 -14.89
C GLN A 240 4.55 -9.67 -13.98
N MET A 241 5.50 -10.39 -14.55
CA MET A 241 6.24 -11.42 -13.83
C MET A 241 7.62 -10.90 -13.45
N ARG A 242 8.06 -11.18 -12.23
CA ARG A 242 9.45 -10.92 -11.88
C ARG A 242 10.35 -11.79 -12.78
N PRO A 243 11.43 -11.24 -13.33
CA PRO A 243 12.39 -12.07 -14.06
C PRO A 243 12.82 -13.25 -13.20
N GLU A 244 12.76 -14.45 -13.76
CA GLU A 244 13.32 -15.61 -13.06
C GLU A 244 14.78 -15.32 -12.75
N LYS A 245 15.15 -15.42 -11.47
CA LYS A 245 16.56 -15.41 -11.10
C LYS A 245 17.16 -16.66 -11.75
N LYS A 246 17.99 -16.47 -12.79
CA LYS A 246 18.73 -17.58 -13.38
C LYS A 246 19.44 -18.33 -12.26
N LYS A 247 19.10 -19.61 -12.07
CA LYS A 247 19.84 -20.46 -11.16
C LYS A 247 21.27 -20.50 -11.68
N VAL A 248 22.18 -19.94 -10.91
CA VAL A 248 23.61 -20.00 -11.27
C VAL A 248 24.02 -21.46 -11.09
N GLU A 249 24.25 -22.15 -12.19
CA GLU A 249 24.84 -23.49 -12.16
C GLU A 249 26.28 -23.38 -11.70
N MET A 250 26.54 -23.82 -10.51
CA MET A 250 27.88 -23.85 -9.93
C MET A 250 28.51 -25.25 -10.11
N THR A 251 29.76 -25.27 -10.47
CA THR A 251 30.58 -26.50 -10.43
C THR A 251 30.74 -26.96 -8.97
N GLU A 252 31.16 -28.19 -8.75
CA GLU A 252 31.36 -28.72 -7.38
C GLU A 252 32.43 -27.91 -6.60
N ASP A 253 33.51 -27.47 -7.26
CA ASP A 253 34.53 -26.62 -6.67
C ASP A 253 33.95 -25.22 -6.30
N GLU A 254 33.09 -24.63 -7.13
CA GLU A 254 32.40 -23.36 -6.84
C GLU A 254 31.41 -23.51 -5.70
N LYS A 255 30.64 -24.60 -5.64
CA LYS A 255 29.72 -24.88 -4.52
C LYS A 255 30.46 -25.01 -3.19
N ALA A 256 31.60 -25.69 -3.18
CA ALA A 256 32.43 -25.83 -1.98
C ALA A 256 32.90 -24.47 -1.46
N VAL A 257 33.44 -23.63 -2.32
CA VAL A 257 33.87 -22.25 -1.98
C VAL A 257 32.71 -21.39 -1.54
N TYR A 258 31.58 -21.46 -2.24
CA TYR A 258 30.38 -20.68 -1.92
C TYR A 258 29.80 -21.06 -0.56
N THR A 259 29.81 -22.34 -0.21
CA THR A 259 29.31 -22.81 1.09
C THR A 259 30.10 -22.22 2.25
N ILE A 260 31.43 -22.20 2.13
CA ILE A 260 32.31 -21.60 3.13
C ILE A 260 32.11 -20.08 3.18
N LEU A 261 32.05 -19.43 2.02
CA LEU A 261 31.82 -18.00 1.91
C LEU A 261 30.49 -17.59 2.54
N LYS A 262 29.42 -18.34 2.28
CA LYS A 262 28.09 -18.04 2.83
C LYS A 262 28.05 -18.12 4.36
N ALA A 263 28.84 -18.99 4.95
CA ALA A 263 28.90 -19.16 6.42
C ALA A 263 29.75 -18.08 7.10
N ASN A 264 30.71 -17.46 6.38
CA ASN A 264 31.72 -16.58 6.96
C ASN A 264 31.84 -15.21 6.28
N SER A 265 30.86 -14.81 5.46
CA SER A 265 30.91 -13.54 4.68
C SER A 265 30.76 -12.31 5.61
N PRO A 266 31.58 -11.26 5.45
CA PRO A 266 32.77 -11.18 4.60
C PRO A 266 33.99 -11.90 5.18
N ILE A 267 34.84 -12.51 4.35
CA ILE A 267 36.03 -13.25 4.76
C ILE A 267 37.24 -12.82 3.93
N ALA A 268 38.43 -12.86 4.52
CA ALA A 268 39.67 -12.58 3.76
C ALA A 268 39.90 -13.61 2.65
N LEU A 269 40.32 -13.16 1.45
CA LEU A 269 40.50 -14.02 0.28
C LEU A 269 41.49 -15.19 0.53
N GLU A 270 42.57 -14.94 1.24
CA GLU A 270 43.57 -15.95 1.59
C GLU A 270 43.01 -16.98 2.59
N GLU A 271 42.21 -16.54 3.53
CA GLU A 271 41.54 -17.42 4.51
C GLU A 271 40.50 -18.31 3.83
N LEU A 272 39.65 -17.74 2.96
CA LEU A 272 38.66 -18.50 2.19
C LEU A 272 39.36 -19.54 1.31
N LYS A 273 40.51 -19.18 0.71
CA LYS A 273 41.34 -20.09 -0.10
C LYS A 273 41.86 -21.25 0.77
N ALA A 274 42.42 -20.95 1.93
CA ALA A 274 42.94 -21.96 2.83
C ALA A 274 41.83 -22.92 3.33
N GLN A 275 40.68 -22.41 3.69
CA GLN A 275 39.56 -23.23 4.14
C GLN A 275 38.94 -24.06 3.01
N SER A 276 39.02 -23.64 1.76
CA SER A 276 38.48 -24.39 0.62
C SER A 276 39.23 -25.70 0.32
N GLY A 277 40.49 -25.82 0.73
CA GLY A 277 41.32 -26.99 0.47
C GLY A 277 41.59 -27.27 -1.02
N LEU A 278 41.25 -26.35 -1.91
CA LEU A 278 41.42 -26.52 -3.35
C LEU A 278 42.84 -26.24 -3.78
N SER A 279 43.30 -26.96 -4.80
CA SER A 279 44.58 -26.60 -5.46
C SER A 279 44.47 -25.21 -6.11
N ASN A 280 45.61 -24.51 -6.27
CA ASN A 280 45.64 -23.15 -6.83
C ASN A 280 44.86 -23.03 -8.14
N LYS A 281 45.03 -23.99 -9.05
CA LYS A 281 44.34 -23.98 -10.36
C LYS A 281 42.82 -24.12 -10.24
N LYS A 282 42.32 -24.94 -9.31
CA LYS A 282 40.91 -25.13 -9.04
C LYS A 282 40.33 -23.92 -8.32
N TRP A 283 41.03 -23.38 -7.34
CA TRP A 283 40.70 -22.16 -6.63
C TRP A 283 40.52 -20.97 -7.56
N ASP A 284 41.54 -20.70 -8.42
CA ASP A 284 41.49 -19.58 -9.35
C ASP A 284 40.28 -19.66 -10.30
N LYS A 285 39.93 -20.88 -10.72
CA LYS A 285 38.76 -21.11 -11.57
C LYS A 285 37.46 -20.88 -10.79
N ALA A 286 37.37 -21.41 -9.58
CA ALA A 286 36.18 -21.30 -8.76
C ALA A 286 35.87 -19.84 -8.36
N ILE A 287 36.87 -19.10 -7.86
CA ILE A 287 36.64 -17.70 -7.46
C ILE A 287 36.32 -16.81 -8.66
N LYS A 288 36.95 -17.02 -9.82
CA LYS A 288 36.59 -16.32 -11.05
C LYS A 288 35.19 -16.65 -11.52
N GLY A 289 34.76 -17.91 -11.43
CA GLY A 289 33.42 -18.33 -11.77
C GLY A 289 32.36 -17.67 -10.88
N LEU A 290 32.56 -17.71 -9.57
CA LEU A 290 31.66 -17.07 -8.59
C LEU A 290 31.57 -15.54 -8.78
N THR A 291 32.70 -14.90 -9.11
CA THR A 291 32.73 -13.44 -9.37
C THR A 291 32.05 -13.10 -10.69
N ALA A 292 32.33 -13.85 -11.76
CA ALA A 292 31.71 -13.66 -13.07
C ALA A 292 30.19 -13.89 -13.04
N SER A 293 29.74 -14.83 -12.23
CA SER A 293 28.32 -15.13 -12.03
C SER A 293 27.62 -14.16 -11.07
N LYS A 294 28.33 -13.15 -10.57
CA LYS A 294 27.82 -12.18 -9.60
C LYS A 294 27.24 -12.82 -8.33
N VAL A 295 27.86 -13.90 -7.87
CA VAL A 295 27.51 -14.58 -6.63
C VAL A 295 28.43 -14.17 -5.48
N ALA A 296 29.65 -13.79 -5.81
CA ALA A 296 30.64 -13.26 -4.89
C ALA A 296 31.26 -11.98 -5.43
N LYS A 297 31.67 -11.09 -4.52
CA LYS A 297 32.39 -9.85 -4.81
C LYS A 297 33.71 -9.86 -4.06
N VAL A 298 34.79 -9.50 -4.78
CA VAL A 298 36.13 -9.33 -4.18
C VAL A 298 36.43 -7.83 -4.14
N GLU A 299 36.73 -7.32 -2.98
CA GLU A 299 37.05 -5.91 -2.75
C GLU A 299 38.37 -5.77 -2.04
N LYS A 300 39.11 -4.73 -2.40
CA LYS A 300 40.36 -4.39 -1.74
C LYS A 300 40.08 -3.45 -0.58
N THR A 301 40.43 -3.86 0.62
CA THR A 301 40.49 -2.99 1.81
C THR A 301 41.92 -2.51 2.04
N ASP A 302 42.12 -1.61 2.98
CA ASP A 302 43.47 -1.07 3.31
C ASP A 302 44.42 -2.17 3.80
N GLU A 303 43.91 -3.27 4.34
CA GLU A 303 44.74 -4.35 4.93
C GLU A 303 44.77 -5.64 4.08
N SER A 304 43.73 -5.91 3.29
CA SER A 304 43.58 -7.22 2.60
C SER A 304 42.56 -7.19 1.46
N LEU A 305 42.49 -8.29 0.69
CA LEU A 305 41.39 -8.57 -0.23
C LEU A 305 40.28 -9.31 0.53
N MET A 306 39.08 -8.74 0.55
CA MET A 306 37.91 -9.34 1.17
C MET A 306 36.95 -9.90 0.14
N VAL A 307 36.30 -11.01 0.47
CA VAL A 307 35.28 -11.64 -0.38
C VAL A 307 33.95 -11.62 0.37
N SER A 308 32.91 -11.17 -0.30
CA SER A 308 31.54 -11.17 0.23
C SER A 308 30.55 -11.85 -0.73
N VAL A 309 29.47 -12.38 -0.18
CA VAL A 309 28.31 -12.86 -0.96
C VAL A 309 27.55 -11.65 -1.50
N LEU A 310 27.09 -11.69 -2.74
CA LEU A 310 26.24 -10.67 -3.39
C LEU A 310 24.75 -11.04 -3.32
#